data_01899af6204b679ca04ccb4669754b7f
#
_entry.id   01899af6204b679ca04ccb4669754b7f
#
_cell.length_a   1.000
_cell.length_b   1.000
_cell.length_c   1.000
_cell.angle_alpha   90.00
_cell.angle_beta   90.00
_cell.angle_gamma   90.00
#
_symmetry.space_group_name_H-M   'P 1'
#
loop_
_entity.id
_entity.type
_entity.pdbx_description
1 polymer ?
#
loop_
_entity_poly.entity_id
_entity_poly.type
_entity_poly.pdbx_seq_one_letter_code
_entity_poly.pdbx_strand_id
1 'polypeptide(L)'
;MSRNKFKKYEPKSFEAASTGKYIDSNGTVRTDTFARMYQSMLDSKAFLHLNDKQKVLYLYAKTALYGARKPKADKSYKEMGVFQGEEYFYFNWAQAKQRGLYKPSMASNFYRDMQSLEEHGFIEKVASGKQQRRKNVYKFSDKWQKWIEKI
;
A
#
# COMPACT_ATOMS: atom_id res chain seq x y z
N MET A 1 20.28 32.85 -8.14
CA MET A 1 19.86 31.61 -7.47
C MET A 1 19.14 30.73 -8.47
N SER A 2 19.71 29.61 -8.83
CA SER A 2 19.00 28.62 -9.63
C SER A 2 17.96 27.97 -8.73
N ARG A 3 16.67 28.20 -9.00
CA ARG A 3 15.62 27.38 -8.45
C ARG A 3 15.85 25.98 -9.00
N ASN A 4 16.18 25.03 -8.13
CA ASN A 4 16.08 23.61 -8.47
C ASN A 4 14.66 23.33 -8.91
N LYS A 5 14.38 23.51 -10.19
CA LYS A 5 13.16 22.98 -10.79
C LYS A 5 13.30 21.48 -10.69
N PHE A 6 12.53 20.86 -9.82
CA PHE A 6 12.36 19.41 -9.86
C PHE A 6 12.09 19.04 -11.30
N LYS A 7 13.01 18.32 -11.94
CA LYS A 7 12.77 17.80 -13.28
C LYS A 7 11.48 16.98 -13.22
N LYS A 8 10.50 17.38 -13.99
CA LYS A 8 9.29 16.59 -14.15
C LYS A 8 9.74 15.19 -14.59
N TYR A 9 9.26 14.17 -13.87
CA TYR A 9 9.59 12.79 -14.22
C TYR A 9 9.05 12.51 -15.64
N GLU A 10 9.96 12.11 -16.53
CA GLU A 10 9.64 11.65 -17.88
C GLU A 10 9.83 10.13 -17.94
N PRO A 11 8.76 9.35 -18.16
CA PRO A 11 8.89 7.90 -18.25
C PRO A 11 9.79 7.51 -19.42
N LYS A 12 10.59 6.48 -19.21
CA LYS A 12 11.34 5.81 -20.29
C LYS A 12 10.36 5.12 -21.25
N SER A 13 10.81 4.77 -22.44
CA SER A 13 9.93 4.15 -23.44
C SER A 13 9.27 2.86 -22.95
N PHE A 14 9.93 2.06 -22.13
CA PHE A 14 9.35 0.85 -21.54
C PHE A 14 8.37 1.13 -20.39
N GLU A 15 8.38 2.36 -19.86
CA GLU A 15 7.47 2.81 -18.79
C GLU A 15 6.29 3.61 -19.33
N ALA A 16 6.38 4.06 -20.58
CA ALA A 16 5.51 5.09 -21.14
C ALA A 16 4.22 4.53 -21.74
N ALA A 17 3.75 3.38 -21.32
CA ALA A 17 2.56 2.77 -21.89
C ALA A 17 1.25 3.44 -21.45
N SER A 18 1.29 4.32 -20.44
CA SER A 18 0.08 4.85 -19.85
C SER A 18 -0.44 6.10 -20.55
N THR A 19 -1.74 6.10 -20.86
CA THR A 19 -2.50 7.26 -21.29
C THR A 19 -3.30 7.90 -20.13
N GLY A 20 -3.05 7.46 -18.89
CA GLY A 20 -3.74 7.89 -17.68
C GLY A 20 -4.88 6.98 -17.26
N LYS A 21 -5.32 6.09 -18.12
CA LYS A 21 -6.36 5.07 -17.84
C LYS A 21 -6.01 3.76 -18.51
N TYR A 22 -6.49 2.67 -17.93
CA TYR A 22 -6.35 1.33 -18.50
C TYR A 22 -7.61 0.51 -18.23
N ILE A 23 -7.76 -0.59 -18.97
CA ILE A 23 -8.83 -1.55 -18.76
C ILE A 23 -8.24 -2.76 -18.08
N ASP A 24 -8.76 -3.13 -16.90
CA ASP A 24 -8.29 -4.30 -16.17
C ASP A 24 -8.80 -5.62 -16.78
N SER A 25 -8.37 -6.74 -16.20
CA SER A 25 -8.76 -8.07 -16.69
C SER A 25 -10.26 -8.35 -16.64
N ASN A 26 -11.02 -7.58 -15.86
CA ASN A 26 -12.47 -7.68 -15.75
C ASN A 26 -13.21 -6.71 -16.70
N GLY A 27 -12.51 -5.99 -17.55
CA GLY A 27 -13.09 -5.01 -18.45
C GLY A 27 -13.45 -3.68 -17.81
N THR A 28 -13.02 -3.43 -16.56
CA THR A 28 -13.28 -2.18 -15.84
C THR A 28 -12.24 -1.13 -16.19
N VAL A 29 -12.68 0.08 -16.51
CA VAL A 29 -11.78 1.22 -16.74
C VAL A 29 -11.28 1.73 -15.40
N ARG A 30 -9.94 1.82 -15.27
CA ARG A 30 -9.27 2.29 -14.05
C ARG A 30 -8.31 3.44 -14.37
N THR A 31 -8.09 4.28 -13.37
CA THR A 31 -7.01 5.27 -13.41
C THR A 31 -5.67 4.54 -13.30
N ASP A 32 -4.76 4.84 -14.22
CA ASP A 32 -3.42 4.27 -14.18
C ASP A 32 -2.55 5.09 -13.24
N THR A 33 -2.03 4.43 -12.22
CA THR A 33 -1.20 5.03 -11.19
C THR A 33 0.15 4.34 -11.12
N PHE A 34 1.11 5.00 -10.49
CA PHE A 34 2.41 4.39 -10.22
C PHE A 34 2.80 4.61 -8.76
N ALA A 35 3.65 3.72 -8.24
CA ALA A 35 4.19 3.83 -6.90
C ALA A 35 5.69 4.12 -6.99
N ARG A 36 6.14 5.12 -6.21
CA ARG A 36 7.57 5.42 -6.09
C ARG A 36 8.20 4.51 -5.05
N MET A 37 9.36 3.96 -5.42
CA MET A 37 10.18 3.15 -4.53
C MET A 37 11.58 3.75 -4.49
N TYR A 38 11.99 4.20 -3.32
CA TYR A 38 13.34 4.73 -3.14
C TYR A 38 14.34 3.61 -2.91
N GLN A 39 15.51 3.73 -3.50
CA GLN A 39 16.59 2.76 -3.32
C GLN A 39 16.96 2.57 -1.84
N SER A 40 16.97 3.66 -1.08
CA SER A 40 17.27 3.61 0.36
C SER A 40 16.32 2.69 1.14
N MET A 41 15.04 2.65 0.75
CA MET A 41 14.07 1.76 1.38
C MET A 41 14.29 0.31 0.92
N LEU A 42 14.51 0.09 -0.36
CA LEU A 42 14.77 -1.25 -0.92
C LEU A 42 16.00 -1.90 -0.29
N ASP A 43 17.02 -1.10 0.03
CA ASP A 43 18.27 -1.56 0.64
C ASP A 43 18.22 -1.57 2.18
N SER A 44 17.11 -1.15 2.79
CA SER A 44 16.96 -1.13 4.24
C SER A 44 16.96 -2.53 4.83
N LYS A 45 17.44 -2.67 6.06
CA LYS A 45 17.40 -3.94 6.79
C LYS A 45 15.98 -4.49 6.90
N ALA A 46 15.01 -3.61 7.13
CA ALA A 46 13.61 -4.00 7.24
C ALA A 46 13.10 -4.61 5.93
N PHE A 47 13.36 -3.97 4.78
CA PHE A 47 12.88 -4.48 3.50
C PHE A 47 13.58 -5.78 3.10
N LEU A 48 14.89 -5.86 3.30
CA LEU A 48 15.66 -7.09 3.01
C LEU A 48 15.20 -8.28 3.86
N HIS A 49 14.68 -8.03 5.06
CA HIS A 49 14.17 -9.07 5.94
C HIS A 49 12.79 -9.59 5.53
N LEU A 50 12.02 -8.83 4.77
CA LEU A 50 10.74 -9.28 4.24
C LEU A 50 10.94 -10.44 3.25
N ASN A 51 9.99 -11.38 3.23
CA ASN A 51 9.97 -12.36 2.15
C ASN A 51 9.42 -11.76 0.84
N ASP A 52 9.55 -12.50 -0.25
CA ASP A 52 9.20 -11.99 -1.58
C ASP A 52 7.72 -11.62 -1.69
N LYS A 53 6.84 -12.41 -1.10
CA LYS A 53 5.39 -12.13 -1.11
C LYS A 53 5.05 -10.87 -0.35
N GLN A 54 5.69 -10.64 0.79
CA GLN A 54 5.50 -9.42 1.58
C GLN A 54 6.00 -8.18 0.85
N LYS A 55 7.11 -8.27 0.14
CA LYS A 55 7.63 -7.20 -0.72
C LYS A 55 6.62 -6.84 -1.82
N VAL A 56 6.08 -7.82 -2.50
CA VAL A 56 5.07 -7.62 -3.55
C VAL A 56 3.77 -7.07 -2.95
N LEU A 57 3.36 -7.57 -1.80
CA LEU A 57 2.19 -7.07 -1.08
C LEU A 57 2.33 -5.58 -0.76
N TYR A 58 3.51 -5.15 -0.33
CA TYR A 58 3.81 -3.74 -0.08
C TYR A 58 3.65 -2.88 -1.34
N LEU A 59 4.11 -3.37 -2.49
CA LEU A 59 3.94 -2.66 -3.77
C LEU A 59 2.46 -2.45 -4.10
N TYR A 60 1.64 -3.47 -3.94
CA TYR A 60 0.19 -3.34 -4.17
C TYR A 60 -0.48 -2.41 -3.17
N ALA A 61 -0.07 -2.44 -1.91
CA ALA A 61 -0.56 -1.50 -0.90
C ALA A 61 -0.24 -0.05 -1.29
N LYS A 62 0.95 0.20 -1.82
CA LYS A 62 1.33 1.53 -2.32
C LYS A 62 0.42 2.01 -3.44
N THR A 63 0.04 1.15 -4.37
CA THR A 63 -0.90 1.54 -5.42
C THR A 63 -2.29 1.86 -4.86
N ALA A 64 -2.69 1.22 -3.77
CA ALA A 64 -3.98 1.49 -3.12
C ALA A 64 -4.06 2.90 -2.54
N LEU A 65 -2.94 3.48 -2.11
CA LEU A 65 -2.90 4.88 -1.64
C LEU A 65 -3.34 5.87 -2.71
N TYR A 66 -3.00 5.61 -3.96
CA TYR A 66 -3.32 6.46 -5.09
C TYR A 66 -4.64 6.10 -5.77
N GLY A 67 -5.35 5.12 -5.24
CA GLY A 67 -6.65 4.71 -5.75
C GLY A 67 -7.76 5.73 -5.49
N ALA A 68 -8.85 5.61 -6.24
CA ALA A 68 -9.98 6.54 -6.15
C ALA A 68 -10.79 6.39 -4.85
N ARG A 69 -10.75 5.23 -4.22
CA ARG A 69 -11.49 4.95 -2.98
C ARG A 69 -10.64 5.29 -1.78
N LYS A 70 -10.95 6.42 -1.15
CA LYS A 70 -10.29 6.87 0.08
C LYS A 70 -11.14 6.56 1.30
N PRO A 71 -10.49 6.27 2.45
CA PRO A 71 -11.19 6.16 3.71
C PRO A 71 -11.93 7.45 4.05
N LYS A 72 -13.16 7.30 4.52
CA LYS A 72 -13.98 8.42 4.99
C LYS A 72 -14.14 8.27 6.49
N ALA A 73 -14.12 9.39 7.21
CA ALA A 73 -14.50 9.41 8.60
C ALA A 73 -15.92 8.84 8.72
N ASP A 74 -16.06 7.78 9.48
CA ASP A 74 -17.31 7.06 9.65
C ASP A 74 -17.51 6.76 11.14
N LYS A 75 -18.72 7.01 11.62
CA LYS A 75 -19.11 6.77 13.03
C LYS A 75 -18.98 5.30 13.43
N SER A 76 -18.93 4.37 12.47
CA SER A 76 -18.73 2.95 12.73
C SER A 76 -17.31 2.58 13.16
N TYR A 77 -16.34 3.45 12.96
CA TYR A 77 -14.98 3.26 13.49
C TYR A 77 -14.82 3.96 14.83
N LYS A 78 -14.27 3.24 15.82
CA LYS A 78 -13.99 3.82 17.14
C LYS A 78 -13.01 5.00 17.07
N GLU A 79 -12.13 4.95 16.07
CA GLU A 79 -11.08 5.93 15.82
C GLU A 79 -11.56 7.08 14.90
N MET A 80 -12.88 7.29 14.83
CA MET A 80 -13.47 8.30 13.96
C MET A 80 -12.82 9.68 14.17
N GLY A 81 -12.43 10.32 13.07
CA GLY A 81 -11.75 11.61 13.08
C GLY A 81 -10.23 11.52 13.15
N VAL A 82 -9.66 10.34 13.42
CA VAL A 82 -8.19 10.15 13.44
C VAL A 82 -7.62 10.07 12.01
N PHE A 83 -8.41 9.60 11.06
CA PHE A 83 -7.97 9.44 9.68
C PHE A 83 -8.68 10.44 8.76
N GLN A 84 -8.20 11.66 8.76
CA GLN A 84 -8.58 12.68 7.79
C GLN A 84 -7.36 12.99 6.91
N GLY A 85 -7.52 12.89 5.60
CA GLY A 85 -6.46 13.23 4.66
C GLY A 85 -6.14 12.12 3.65
N GLU A 86 -5.26 12.47 2.69
CA GLU A 86 -4.94 11.60 1.57
C GLU A 86 -3.91 10.50 1.91
N GLU A 87 -3.34 10.53 3.10
CA GLU A 87 -2.32 9.58 3.56
C GLU A 87 -2.89 8.22 3.96
N TYR A 88 -4.21 8.12 4.08
CA TYR A 88 -4.88 6.89 4.50
C TYR A 88 -5.39 6.09 3.32
N PHE A 89 -5.40 4.76 3.46
CA PHE A 89 -5.86 3.87 2.41
C PHE A 89 -6.53 2.62 2.97
N TYR A 90 -7.37 2.01 2.14
CA TYR A 90 -7.90 0.68 2.36
C TYR A 90 -7.03 -0.35 1.64
N PHE A 91 -6.78 -1.46 2.30
CA PHE A 91 -6.23 -2.64 1.63
C PHE A 91 -6.75 -3.89 2.33
N ASN A 92 -7.42 -4.76 1.60
CA ASN A 92 -8.12 -5.89 2.17
C ASN A 92 -7.84 -7.19 1.42
N TRP A 93 -8.33 -8.28 2.01
CA TRP A 93 -8.18 -9.61 1.45
C TRP A 93 -8.72 -9.73 0.01
N ALA A 94 -9.88 -9.15 -0.28
CA ALA A 94 -10.46 -9.19 -1.63
C ALA A 94 -9.54 -8.58 -2.68
N GLN A 95 -8.88 -7.47 -2.36
CA GLN A 95 -7.93 -6.81 -3.24
C GLN A 95 -6.68 -7.67 -3.47
N ALA A 96 -6.10 -8.23 -2.41
CA ALA A 96 -4.92 -9.09 -2.52
C ALA A 96 -5.22 -10.38 -3.30
N LYS A 97 -6.38 -10.98 -3.05
CA LYS A 97 -6.86 -12.16 -3.77
C LYS A 97 -7.04 -11.86 -5.26
N GLN A 98 -7.62 -10.72 -5.61
CA GLN A 98 -7.81 -10.30 -6.99
C GLN A 98 -6.49 -10.11 -7.73
N ARG A 99 -5.42 -9.71 -7.01
CA ARG A 99 -4.07 -9.56 -7.57
C ARG A 99 -3.35 -10.88 -7.76
N GLY A 100 -3.95 -12.00 -7.36
CA GLY A 100 -3.37 -13.33 -7.54
C GLY A 100 -2.23 -13.67 -6.58
N LEU A 101 -2.03 -12.89 -5.51
CA LEU A 101 -0.96 -13.14 -4.54
C LEU A 101 -1.22 -14.36 -3.66
N TYR A 102 -2.47 -14.70 -3.47
CA TYR A 102 -2.90 -15.76 -2.54
C TYR A 102 -3.94 -16.66 -3.18
N LYS A 103 -3.87 -17.94 -2.87
CA LYS A 103 -4.95 -18.88 -3.17
C LYS A 103 -6.17 -18.56 -2.33
N PRO A 104 -7.41 -18.89 -2.78
CA PRO A 104 -8.63 -18.57 -2.04
C PRO A 104 -8.67 -19.05 -0.58
N SER A 105 -7.96 -20.13 -0.27
CA SER A 105 -7.88 -20.69 1.09
C SER A 105 -6.87 -20.01 2.00
N MET A 106 -6.12 -19.01 1.52
CA MET A 106 -4.94 -18.46 2.20
C MET A 106 -5.19 -17.08 2.83
N ALA A 107 -6.41 -16.77 3.25
CA ALA A 107 -6.73 -15.48 3.87
C ALA A 107 -5.90 -15.21 5.13
N SER A 108 -5.65 -16.23 5.95
CA SER A 108 -4.82 -16.10 7.16
C SER A 108 -3.38 -15.69 6.83
N ASN A 109 -2.84 -16.16 5.72
CA ASN A 109 -1.50 -15.79 5.26
C ASN A 109 -1.44 -14.30 4.89
N PHE A 110 -2.47 -13.78 4.23
CA PHE A 110 -2.58 -12.36 3.92
C PHE A 110 -2.54 -11.51 5.19
N TYR A 111 -3.33 -11.83 6.20
CA TYR A 111 -3.37 -11.07 7.44
C TYR A 111 -2.05 -11.15 8.20
N ARG A 112 -1.38 -12.30 8.17
CA ARG A 112 -0.05 -12.48 8.74
C ARG A 112 0.99 -11.63 8.03
N ASP A 113 0.93 -11.57 6.70
CA ASP A 113 1.85 -10.76 5.91
C ASP A 113 1.61 -9.26 6.11
N MET A 114 0.36 -8.83 6.23
CA MET A 114 0.03 -7.44 6.59
C MET A 114 0.56 -7.08 7.97
N GLN A 115 0.44 -7.98 8.94
CA GLN A 115 1.01 -7.79 10.27
C GLN A 115 2.53 -7.71 10.22
N SER A 116 3.18 -8.50 9.40
CA SER A 116 4.63 -8.46 9.20
C SER A 116 5.08 -7.10 8.63
N LEU A 117 4.35 -6.56 7.65
CA LEU A 117 4.62 -5.21 7.14
C LEU A 117 4.48 -4.15 8.23
N GLU A 118 3.52 -4.31 9.12
CA GLU A 118 3.31 -3.41 10.25
C GLU A 118 4.47 -3.51 11.26
N GLU A 119 4.87 -4.73 11.62
CA GLU A 119 5.99 -4.99 12.54
C GLU A 119 7.34 -4.47 12.00
N HIS A 120 7.53 -4.52 10.69
CA HIS A 120 8.72 -4.00 10.04
C HIS A 120 8.69 -2.48 9.84
N GLY A 121 7.61 -1.82 10.21
CA GLY A 121 7.49 -0.37 10.19
C GLY A 121 7.14 0.24 8.84
N PHE A 122 6.56 -0.51 7.91
CA PHE A 122 6.17 -0.02 6.59
C PHE A 122 4.76 0.55 6.57
N ILE A 123 3.87 -0.03 7.32
CA ILE A 123 2.48 0.39 7.42
C ILE A 123 2.04 0.43 8.88
N GLU A 124 0.94 1.11 9.12
CA GLU A 124 0.30 1.20 10.42
C GLU A 124 -1.20 1.07 10.25
N LYS A 125 -1.82 0.13 10.96
CA LYS A 125 -3.26 0.01 10.99
C LYS A 125 -3.84 1.05 11.95
N VAL A 126 -4.56 2.03 11.42
CA VAL A 126 -5.11 3.14 12.21
C VAL A 126 -6.55 2.90 12.64
N ALA A 127 -7.27 2.03 11.94
CA ALA A 127 -8.63 1.65 12.32
C ALA A 127 -8.91 0.21 11.90
N SER A 128 -9.51 -0.56 12.81
CA SER A 128 -9.94 -1.94 12.54
C SER A 128 -11.43 -1.98 12.26
N GLY A 129 -11.79 -2.55 11.11
CA GLY A 129 -13.18 -2.73 10.71
C GLY A 129 -13.77 -4.09 11.08
N LYS A 130 -13.01 -4.96 11.76
CA LYS A 130 -13.37 -6.37 11.97
C LYS A 130 -14.74 -6.54 12.67
N GLN A 131 -15.00 -5.78 13.73
CA GLN A 131 -16.25 -5.88 14.50
C GLN A 131 -17.46 -5.28 13.78
N GLN A 132 -17.22 -4.39 12.82
CA GLN A 132 -18.25 -3.64 12.12
C GLN A 132 -18.43 -4.12 10.67
N ARG A 133 -17.78 -5.21 10.27
CA ARG A 133 -17.71 -5.68 8.88
C ARG A 133 -17.26 -4.59 7.90
N ARG A 134 -16.42 -3.67 8.39
CA ARG A 134 -15.82 -2.59 7.60
C ARG A 134 -14.40 -2.93 7.20
N LYS A 135 -13.85 -2.18 6.25
CA LYS A 135 -12.47 -2.33 5.82
C LYS A 135 -11.52 -1.75 6.86
N ASN A 136 -10.39 -2.41 7.09
CA ASN A 136 -9.30 -1.83 7.87
C ASN A 136 -8.73 -0.61 7.15
N VAL A 137 -8.36 0.40 7.92
CA VAL A 137 -7.73 1.62 7.43
C VAL A 137 -6.26 1.62 7.83
N TYR A 138 -5.40 1.91 6.87
CA TYR A 138 -3.95 1.94 7.04
C TYR A 138 -3.38 3.28 6.63
N LYS A 139 -2.17 3.57 7.11
CA LYS A 139 -1.29 4.60 6.57
C LYS A 139 0.11 4.04 6.41
N PHE A 140 0.91 4.65 5.54
CA PHE A 140 2.33 4.31 5.43
C PHE A 140 3.11 4.91 6.60
N SER A 141 4.17 4.21 6.99
CA SER A 141 5.04 4.58 8.10
C SER A 141 6.48 4.66 7.63
N ASP A 142 7.27 5.46 8.30
CA ASP A 142 8.72 5.56 8.11
C ASP A 142 9.53 4.82 9.20
N LYS A 143 8.87 4.10 10.07
CA LYS A 143 9.50 3.35 11.18
C LYS A 143 10.47 2.28 10.69
N TRP A 144 10.33 1.83 9.44
CA TRP A 144 11.27 0.90 8.80
C TRP A 144 12.71 1.40 8.81
N GLN A 145 12.91 2.72 8.84
CA GLN A 145 14.26 3.32 8.84
C GLN A 145 15.06 2.96 10.09
N LYS A 146 14.37 2.73 11.20
CA LYS A 146 14.96 2.39 12.50
C LYS A 146 14.69 0.95 12.91
N TRP A 147 14.17 0.14 12.03
CA TRP A 147 13.84 -1.23 12.33
C TRP A 147 15.10 -2.04 12.63
N ILE A 148 15.04 -2.85 13.67
CA ILE A 148 16.10 -3.75 14.10
C ILE A 148 15.52 -5.15 14.25
N GLU A 149 16.21 -6.13 13.68
CA GLU A 149 15.83 -7.53 13.85
C GLU A 149 15.89 -7.91 15.33
N LYS A 150 14.79 -8.46 15.82
CA LYS A 150 14.74 -9.01 17.18
C LYS A 150 15.41 -10.38 17.18
N ILE A 151 16.45 -10.50 17.97
CA ILE A 151 17.16 -11.77 18.20
C ILE A 151 16.37 -12.59 19.23
#